data_1f350ff777ecbbe4fee8e2228c7e203c
#
_entry.id   1f350ff777ecbbe4fee8e2228c7e203c
#
_cell.length_a   1.000
_cell.length_b   1.000
_cell.length_c   1.000
_cell.angle_alpha   90.00
_cell.angle_beta   90.00
_cell.angle_gamma   90.00
#
_symmetry.space_group_name_H-M   'P 1'
#
loop_
_entity.id
_entity.type
_entity.pdbx_description
1 polymer ?
#
loop_
_entity_poly.entity_id
_entity_poly.type
_entity_poly.pdbx_seq_one_letter_code
_entity_poly.pdbx_strand_id
1 'polypeptide(L)'
;MKKAMTPRKMMRIEQFRYAADNLAYLVFSGTSAIAIDPGAADAMLTFARSQNLTITRVTNTHLHPDHTSGNARILEKTRAEYLDCRNLVDNEPIALENEVLTVIATPGHTHDDVCFFADGFLVTGDTLFNGTVGNCFSRDLDAFYHSLKKLMALPGPTRIFAGHDYVKESVEIAQAIDPDTSGVTQYLEAYDPDRVTSCLADELRINPFLRFNDPAMIRRLEQRNFPCDTEMDRFKSLMQAF
;
A
#
# COMPACT_ATOMS: atom_id res chain seq x y z
N MET A 1 11.03 34.27 26.98
CA MET A 1 10.23 34.29 25.75
C MET A 1 10.02 32.84 25.33
N LYS A 2 8.79 32.30 25.44
CA LYS A 2 8.45 30.96 24.90
C LYS A 2 8.36 31.09 23.37
N LYS A 3 9.28 30.46 22.62
CA LYS A 3 9.14 30.29 21.18
C LYS A 3 7.80 29.60 20.92
N ALA A 4 6.88 30.28 20.23
CA ALA A 4 5.67 29.67 19.75
C ALA A 4 6.10 28.46 18.84
N MET A 5 5.74 27.26 19.23
CA MET A 5 5.91 26.09 18.36
C MET A 5 4.98 26.33 17.17
N THR A 6 5.57 26.54 16.00
CA THR A 6 4.82 26.50 14.73
C THR A 6 4.13 25.15 14.67
N PRO A 7 2.81 25.07 14.38
CA PRO A 7 2.14 23.80 14.29
C PRO A 7 2.88 22.92 13.25
N ARG A 8 3.22 21.69 13.65
CA ARG A 8 3.87 20.71 12.78
C ARG A 8 2.94 20.51 11.57
N LYS A 9 3.40 20.89 10.39
CA LYS A 9 2.67 20.62 9.15
C LYS A 9 2.78 19.11 8.91
N MET A 10 1.69 18.39 9.16
CA MET A 10 1.62 16.94 8.91
C MET A 10 1.81 16.67 7.42
N MET A 11 2.51 15.58 7.11
CA MET A 11 2.60 15.04 5.75
C MET A 11 1.19 14.73 5.23
N ARG A 12 0.92 15.01 3.97
CA ARG A 12 -0.36 14.79 3.32
C ARG A 12 -0.17 13.91 2.09
N ILE A 13 -1.22 13.20 1.72
CA ILE A 13 -1.25 12.33 0.55
C ILE A 13 -2.48 12.66 -0.30
N GLU A 14 -2.27 12.79 -1.60
CA GLU A 14 -3.33 12.90 -2.61
C GLU A 14 -3.28 11.69 -3.52
N GLN A 15 -4.45 11.13 -3.83
CA GLN A 15 -4.64 9.95 -4.66
C GLN A 15 -5.16 10.35 -6.03
N PHE A 16 -4.65 9.71 -7.07
CA PHE A 16 -5.07 9.91 -8.46
C PHE A 16 -5.36 8.58 -9.11
N ARG A 17 -6.58 8.41 -9.59
CA ARG A 17 -6.95 7.25 -10.39
C ARG A 17 -6.49 7.42 -11.84
N TYR A 18 -6.02 6.33 -12.45
CA TYR A 18 -5.70 6.26 -13.87
C TYR A 18 -5.98 4.85 -14.40
N ALA A 19 -5.98 4.68 -15.74
CA ALA A 19 -6.42 3.45 -16.38
C ALA A 19 -7.80 2.98 -15.86
N ALA A 20 -7.99 1.69 -15.59
CA ALA A 20 -9.24 1.14 -15.09
C ALA A 20 -9.36 1.26 -13.56
N ASP A 21 -8.32 0.84 -12.85
CA ASP A 21 -8.33 0.66 -11.40
C ASP A 21 -7.03 1.11 -10.71
N ASN A 22 -6.00 1.50 -11.47
CA ASN A 22 -4.70 1.92 -10.92
C ASN A 22 -4.79 3.22 -10.12
N LEU A 23 -3.95 3.31 -9.09
CA LEU A 23 -3.88 4.43 -8.15
C LEU A 23 -2.44 4.98 -8.06
N ALA A 24 -2.28 6.28 -8.20
CA ALA A 24 -1.04 7.01 -8.11
C ALA A 24 -1.08 8.01 -6.95
N TYR A 25 0.06 8.43 -6.41
CA TYR A 25 0.10 9.23 -5.20
C TYR A 25 1.06 10.39 -5.26
N LEU A 26 0.62 11.57 -4.79
CA LEU A 26 1.49 12.66 -4.38
C LEU A 26 1.53 12.71 -2.86
N VAL A 27 2.70 12.43 -2.28
CA VAL A 27 2.98 12.64 -0.86
C VAL A 27 3.68 13.98 -0.71
N PHE A 28 3.19 14.88 0.15
CA PHE A 28 3.71 16.23 0.22
C PHE A 28 3.70 16.84 1.63
N SER A 29 4.67 17.68 1.89
CA SER A 29 4.80 18.52 3.08
C SER A 29 5.29 19.90 2.68
N GLY A 30 4.72 20.95 3.27
CA GLY A 30 5.04 22.33 2.90
C GLY A 30 4.79 22.60 1.42
N THR A 31 5.85 22.85 0.65
CA THR A 31 5.82 23.09 -0.79
C THR A 31 6.49 21.97 -1.61
N SER A 32 7.00 20.94 -0.95
CA SER A 32 7.70 19.83 -1.58
C SER A 32 6.82 18.59 -1.70
N ALA A 33 6.94 17.86 -2.81
CA ALA A 33 6.18 16.65 -3.08
C ALA A 33 7.06 15.53 -3.64
N ILE A 34 6.66 14.29 -3.38
CA ILE A 34 7.17 13.05 -3.97
C ILE A 34 6.03 12.41 -4.77
N ALA A 35 6.28 12.07 -6.03
CA ALA A 35 5.37 11.31 -6.87
C ALA A 35 5.68 9.83 -6.74
N ILE A 36 4.69 9.02 -6.34
CA ILE A 36 4.80 7.57 -6.19
C ILE A 36 3.86 6.93 -7.21
N ASP A 37 4.37 5.98 -7.99
CA ASP A 37 3.66 5.25 -9.05
C ASP A 37 2.89 6.19 -10.00
N PRO A 38 3.56 7.17 -10.65
CA PRO A 38 2.91 8.35 -11.21
C PRO A 38 2.20 8.11 -12.55
N GLY A 39 1.43 7.03 -12.71
CA GLY A 39 0.69 6.76 -13.95
C GLY A 39 -0.30 7.87 -14.34
N ALA A 40 -0.82 8.61 -13.37
CA ALA A 40 -1.67 9.80 -13.58
C ALA A 40 -0.86 11.10 -13.76
N ALA A 41 0.29 11.07 -14.44
CA ALA A 41 1.28 12.15 -14.45
C ALA A 41 0.72 13.55 -14.73
N ASP A 42 -0.13 13.73 -15.74
CA ASP A 42 -0.67 15.05 -16.10
C ASP A 42 -1.65 15.61 -15.04
N ALA A 43 -2.45 14.74 -14.40
CA ALA A 43 -3.31 15.12 -13.28
C ALA A 43 -2.46 15.52 -12.05
N MET A 44 -1.42 14.75 -11.73
CA MET A 44 -0.50 15.04 -10.65
C MET A 44 0.24 16.36 -10.85
N LEU A 45 0.75 16.63 -12.06
CA LEU A 45 1.39 17.91 -12.43
C LEU A 45 0.41 19.09 -12.31
N THR A 46 -0.84 18.89 -12.70
CA THR A 46 -1.88 19.93 -12.60
C THR A 46 -2.22 20.24 -11.16
N PHE A 47 -2.41 19.20 -10.33
CA PHE A 47 -2.63 19.35 -8.89
C PHE A 47 -1.43 20.03 -8.22
N ALA A 48 -0.21 19.60 -8.48
CA ALA A 48 0.99 20.20 -7.91
C ALA A 48 1.06 21.71 -8.20
N ARG A 49 0.79 22.12 -9.46
CA ARG A 49 0.71 23.55 -9.81
C ARG A 49 -0.38 24.30 -9.05
N SER A 50 -1.59 23.71 -8.95
CA SER A 50 -2.72 24.35 -8.26
C SER A 50 -2.47 24.55 -6.76
N GLN A 51 -1.67 23.68 -6.16
CA GLN A 51 -1.29 23.72 -4.73
C GLN A 51 0.05 24.40 -4.47
N ASN A 52 0.71 24.97 -5.48
CA ASN A 52 2.07 25.54 -5.41
C ASN A 52 3.09 24.52 -4.84
N LEU A 53 2.98 23.26 -5.23
CA LEU A 53 3.90 22.19 -4.87
C LEU A 53 4.98 22.04 -5.94
N THR A 54 6.20 21.74 -5.49
CA THR A 54 7.31 21.31 -6.34
C THR A 54 7.48 19.82 -6.18
N ILE A 55 7.31 19.05 -7.25
CA ILE A 55 7.65 17.63 -7.24
C ILE A 55 9.18 17.54 -7.28
N THR A 56 9.77 17.09 -6.18
CA THR A 56 11.24 17.01 -5.99
C THR A 56 11.78 15.62 -6.27
N ARG A 57 10.94 14.59 -6.16
CA ARG A 57 11.30 13.19 -6.38
C ARG A 57 10.19 12.42 -7.07
N VAL A 58 10.60 11.40 -7.82
CA VAL A 58 9.73 10.37 -8.41
C VAL A 58 10.24 9.03 -7.93
N THR A 59 9.36 8.16 -7.50
CA THR A 59 9.70 6.78 -7.14
C THR A 59 8.55 5.84 -7.47
N ASN A 60 8.79 4.54 -7.34
CA ASN A 60 7.79 3.51 -7.54
C ASN A 60 7.80 2.55 -6.36
N THR A 61 6.65 1.93 -6.08
CA THR A 61 6.56 0.82 -5.13
C THR A 61 7.24 -0.42 -5.69
N HIS A 62 7.12 -0.62 -7.01
CA HIS A 62 7.77 -1.68 -7.79
C HIS A 62 7.81 -1.29 -9.27
N LEU A 63 8.41 -2.11 -10.15
CA LEU A 63 8.69 -1.72 -11.53
C LEU A 63 7.77 -2.37 -12.57
N HIS A 64 6.54 -2.76 -12.22
CA HIS A 64 5.58 -3.14 -13.25
C HIS A 64 5.25 -1.95 -14.17
N PRO A 65 4.98 -2.21 -15.46
CA PRO A 65 4.84 -1.14 -16.46
C PRO A 65 3.73 -0.13 -16.15
N ASP A 66 2.66 -0.56 -15.54
CA ASP A 66 1.54 0.29 -15.15
C ASP A 66 1.93 1.27 -14.03
N HIS A 67 2.75 0.87 -13.05
CA HIS A 67 3.25 1.75 -11.99
C HIS A 67 4.33 2.74 -12.46
N THR A 68 5.06 2.39 -13.54
CA THR A 68 6.16 3.23 -14.08
C THR A 68 5.75 4.10 -15.25
N SER A 69 4.54 3.95 -15.79
CA SER A 69 4.06 4.54 -17.05
C SER A 69 4.17 6.06 -17.11
N GLY A 70 4.09 6.75 -15.99
CA GLY A 70 4.18 8.21 -15.91
C GLY A 70 5.53 8.78 -15.50
N ASN A 71 6.53 7.93 -15.16
CA ASN A 71 7.84 8.39 -14.67
C ASN A 71 8.48 9.40 -15.63
N ALA A 72 8.62 9.02 -16.91
CA ALA A 72 9.24 9.86 -17.92
C ALA A 72 8.53 11.22 -18.06
N ARG A 73 7.19 11.23 -17.96
CA ARG A 73 6.39 12.45 -18.08
C ARG A 73 6.62 13.42 -16.93
N ILE A 74 6.69 12.93 -15.68
CA ILE A 74 7.01 13.79 -14.52
C ILE A 74 8.45 14.30 -14.64
N LEU A 75 9.41 13.44 -14.92
CA LEU A 75 10.82 13.81 -15.02
C LEU A 75 11.08 14.83 -16.14
N GLU A 76 10.40 14.69 -17.29
CA GLU A 76 10.48 15.68 -18.39
C GLU A 76 9.94 17.07 -17.97
N LYS A 77 8.89 17.11 -17.17
CA LYS A 77 8.18 18.35 -16.81
C LYS A 77 8.66 19.00 -15.52
N THR A 78 9.52 18.34 -14.78
CA THR A 78 10.03 18.81 -13.49
C THR A 78 11.56 18.69 -13.44
N ARG A 79 12.16 19.09 -12.31
CA ARG A 79 13.56 18.79 -11.99
C ARG A 79 13.68 17.70 -10.92
N ALA A 80 12.67 16.82 -10.85
CA ALA A 80 12.63 15.78 -9.87
C ALA A 80 13.77 14.77 -10.07
N GLU A 81 14.32 14.29 -8.96
CA GLU A 81 15.22 13.16 -8.92
C GLU A 81 14.44 11.86 -9.01
N TYR A 82 14.89 10.90 -9.80
CA TYR A 82 14.32 9.55 -9.79
C TYR A 82 15.00 8.69 -8.72
N LEU A 83 14.21 8.21 -7.78
CA LEU A 83 14.63 7.24 -6.78
C LEU A 83 14.18 5.85 -7.23
N ASP A 84 15.10 5.04 -7.71
CA ASP A 84 14.85 3.67 -8.13
C ASP A 84 14.58 2.81 -6.89
N CYS A 85 13.38 2.21 -6.80
CA CYS A 85 12.96 1.41 -5.65
C CYS A 85 13.91 0.23 -5.36
N ARG A 86 14.60 -0.32 -6.39
CA ARG A 86 15.58 -1.39 -6.22
C ARG A 86 16.80 -0.99 -5.39
N ASN A 87 17.09 0.29 -5.30
CA ASN A 87 18.21 0.84 -4.54
C ASN A 87 17.80 1.33 -3.15
N LEU A 88 16.51 1.35 -2.84
CA LEU A 88 16.00 1.75 -1.52
C LEU A 88 16.15 0.58 -0.52
N VAL A 89 16.59 0.91 0.70
CA VAL A 89 16.78 -0.10 1.74
C VAL A 89 15.73 0.01 2.84
N ASP A 90 15.51 -1.10 3.53
CA ASP A 90 14.53 -1.18 4.62
C ASP A 90 14.85 -0.15 5.72
N ASN A 91 13.83 0.59 6.18
CA ASN A 91 13.92 1.70 7.12
C ASN A 91 14.70 2.94 6.62
N GLU A 92 14.97 3.05 5.32
CA GLU A 92 15.61 4.25 4.75
C GLU A 92 14.68 5.46 4.91
N PRO A 93 15.18 6.58 5.46
CA PRO A 93 14.39 7.80 5.56
C PRO A 93 14.48 8.63 4.27
N ILE A 94 13.36 8.93 3.65
CA ILE A 94 13.27 9.92 2.57
C ILE A 94 12.78 11.24 3.16
N ALA A 95 13.67 12.21 3.28
CA ALA A 95 13.33 13.52 3.82
C ALA A 95 12.40 14.29 2.87
N LEU A 96 11.33 14.86 3.42
CA LEU A 96 10.41 15.75 2.72
C LEU A 96 10.15 16.97 3.61
N GLU A 97 10.96 18.02 3.42
CA GLU A 97 11.08 19.19 4.30
C GLU A 97 11.41 18.78 5.75
N ASN A 98 10.49 18.98 6.69
CA ASN A 98 10.67 18.64 8.11
C ASN A 98 10.07 17.30 8.49
N GLU A 99 9.56 16.54 7.52
CA GLU A 99 8.93 15.23 7.72
C GLU A 99 9.75 14.14 7.03
N VAL A 100 9.47 12.90 7.38
CA VAL A 100 10.17 11.72 6.86
C VAL A 100 9.16 10.71 6.35
N LEU A 101 9.36 10.28 5.11
CA LEU A 101 8.72 9.12 4.53
C LEU A 101 9.68 7.94 4.68
N THR A 102 9.28 6.90 5.38
CA THR A 102 10.13 5.74 5.66
C THR A 102 9.88 4.64 4.64
N VAL A 103 10.93 4.11 4.06
CA VAL A 103 10.87 2.93 3.19
C VAL A 103 10.70 1.68 4.04
N ILE A 104 9.80 0.79 3.66
CA ILE A 104 9.68 -0.57 4.19
C ILE A 104 9.88 -1.53 3.02
N ALA A 105 10.99 -2.27 3.00
CA ALA A 105 11.21 -3.29 1.99
C ALA A 105 10.22 -4.44 2.19
N THR A 106 9.47 -4.75 1.14
CA THR A 106 8.36 -5.73 1.16
C THR A 106 8.42 -6.71 -0.01
N PRO A 107 9.55 -7.43 -0.21
CA PRO A 107 9.65 -8.42 -1.28
C PRO A 107 8.52 -9.45 -1.18
N GLY A 108 7.92 -9.78 -2.33
CA GLY A 108 6.80 -10.74 -2.38
C GLY A 108 6.04 -10.67 -3.68
N HIS A 109 5.35 -9.59 -3.98
CA HIS A 109 4.71 -9.39 -5.27
C HIS A 109 5.77 -9.39 -6.38
N THR A 110 6.79 -8.55 -6.25
CA THR A 110 8.08 -8.70 -6.95
C THR A 110 9.22 -8.89 -5.95
N HIS A 111 10.47 -9.03 -6.42
CA HIS A 111 11.64 -9.14 -5.53
C HIS A 111 12.03 -7.80 -4.89
N ASP A 112 11.69 -6.70 -5.53
CA ASP A 112 12.17 -5.35 -5.22
C ASP A 112 11.06 -4.43 -4.71
N ASP A 113 9.94 -5.00 -4.20
CA ASP A 113 8.83 -4.20 -3.69
C ASP A 113 9.22 -3.40 -2.46
N VAL A 114 8.75 -2.17 -2.42
CA VAL A 114 8.82 -1.31 -1.25
C VAL A 114 7.46 -0.67 -0.96
N CYS A 115 7.16 -0.51 0.33
CA CYS A 115 6.08 0.34 0.81
C CYS A 115 6.66 1.64 1.37
N PHE A 116 5.85 2.69 1.40
CA PHE A 116 6.24 4.00 1.94
C PHE A 116 5.35 4.37 3.12
N PHE A 117 5.95 4.46 4.31
CA PHE A 117 5.25 4.75 5.55
C PHE A 117 5.51 6.17 6.05
N ALA A 118 4.47 6.85 6.43
CA ALA A 118 4.53 8.07 7.25
C ALA A 118 3.51 7.96 8.39
N ASP A 119 3.61 8.85 9.40
CA ASP A 119 2.69 8.84 10.52
C ASP A 119 1.23 9.00 10.04
N GLY A 120 0.48 7.91 10.17
CA GLY A 120 -0.94 7.81 9.81
C GLY A 120 -1.28 7.24 8.44
N PHE A 121 -0.32 6.97 7.52
CA PHE A 121 -0.60 6.31 6.25
C PHE A 121 0.55 5.43 5.73
N LEU A 122 0.21 4.50 4.85
CA LEU A 122 1.10 3.57 4.19
C LEU A 122 0.70 3.44 2.72
N VAL A 123 1.62 3.75 1.80
CA VAL A 123 1.48 3.42 0.37
C VAL A 123 2.06 2.03 0.16
N THR A 124 1.24 1.10 -0.29
CA THR A 124 1.56 -0.33 -0.30
C THR A 124 1.83 -0.91 -1.68
N GLY A 125 1.55 -0.14 -2.76
CA GLY A 125 1.59 -0.73 -4.10
C GLY A 125 0.78 -2.02 -4.16
N ASP A 126 1.37 -3.05 -4.71
CA ASP A 126 0.75 -4.36 -4.91
C ASP A 126 1.15 -5.40 -3.84
N THR A 127 1.78 -4.96 -2.75
CA THR A 127 2.05 -5.83 -1.59
C THR A 127 0.77 -6.11 -0.82
N LEU A 128 0.01 -5.07 -0.49
CA LEU A 128 -1.24 -5.16 0.28
C LEU A 128 -2.30 -4.28 -0.39
N PHE A 129 -3.40 -4.88 -0.81
CA PHE A 129 -4.58 -4.18 -1.29
C PHE A 129 -5.61 -3.97 -0.18
N ASN A 130 -6.63 -3.19 -0.49
CA ASN A 130 -7.79 -3.03 0.38
C ASN A 130 -8.69 -4.27 0.25
N GLY A 131 -8.60 -5.18 1.23
CA GLY A 131 -9.36 -6.43 1.33
C GLY A 131 -8.64 -7.69 0.85
N THR A 132 -7.47 -7.59 0.20
CA THR A 132 -6.68 -8.72 -0.26
C THR A 132 -5.18 -8.40 -0.24
N VAL A 133 -4.34 -9.29 -0.76
CA VAL A 133 -2.89 -9.09 -0.99
C VAL A 133 -2.57 -9.31 -2.46
N GLY A 134 -1.40 -8.87 -2.91
CA GLY A 134 -0.94 -9.08 -4.28
C GLY A 134 -0.61 -10.54 -4.60
N ASN A 135 -0.53 -10.84 -5.89
CA ASN A 135 0.01 -12.12 -6.34
C ASN A 135 1.51 -12.20 -6.08
N CYS A 136 2.02 -13.35 -5.66
CA CYS A 136 3.43 -13.56 -5.41
C CYS A 136 4.18 -13.93 -6.71
N PHE A 137 4.44 -12.94 -7.58
CA PHE A 137 5.17 -13.16 -8.84
C PHE A 137 6.66 -13.45 -8.61
N SER A 138 7.21 -13.04 -7.47
CA SER A 138 8.56 -13.43 -7.07
C SER A 138 8.69 -14.95 -6.83
N ARG A 139 7.58 -15.66 -6.56
CA ARG A 139 7.51 -17.05 -6.11
C ARG A 139 8.18 -17.31 -4.76
N ASP A 140 8.50 -16.27 -4.01
CA ASP A 140 9.07 -16.33 -2.67
C ASP A 140 7.99 -15.99 -1.63
N LEU A 141 7.15 -17.00 -1.32
CA LEU A 141 6.11 -16.86 -0.30
C LEU A 141 6.66 -16.67 1.11
N ASP A 142 7.90 -17.09 1.38
CA ASP A 142 8.56 -16.84 2.68
C ASP A 142 8.86 -15.35 2.84
N ALA A 143 9.47 -14.73 1.83
CA ALA A 143 9.72 -13.30 1.82
C ALA A 143 8.41 -12.51 1.90
N PHE A 144 7.39 -12.91 1.14
CA PHE A 144 6.09 -12.25 1.13
C PHE A 144 5.40 -12.31 2.50
N TYR A 145 5.42 -13.48 3.15
CA TYR A 145 4.91 -13.62 4.52
C TYR A 145 5.61 -12.65 5.49
N HIS A 146 6.95 -12.60 5.47
CA HIS A 146 7.68 -11.70 6.34
C HIS A 146 7.40 -10.23 6.05
N SER A 147 7.19 -9.87 4.79
CA SER A 147 6.79 -8.53 4.37
C SER A 147 5.43 -8.15 4.96
N LEU A 148 4.42 -9.01 4.81
CA LEU A 148 3.10 -8.77 5.41
C LEU A 148 3.16 -8.70 6.93
N LYS A 149 3.97 -9.54 7.60
CA LYS A 149 4.17 -9.48 9.05
C LYS A 149 4.75 -8.13 9.50
N LYS A 150 5.65 -7.50 8.72
CA LYS A 150 6.13 -6.14 9.01
C LYS A 150 4.98 -5.12 8.94
N LEU A 151 4.15 -5.19 7.89
CA LEU A 151 3.01 -4.29 7.73
C LEU A 151 1.97 -4.48 8.83
N MET A 152 1.65 -5.73 9.20
CA MET A 152 0.71 -6.06 10.27
C MET A 152 1.15 -5.55 11.65
N ALA A 153 2.42 -5.25 11.86
CA ALA A 153 2.95 -4.70 13.11
C ALA A 153 2.80 -3.18 13.24
N LEU A 154 2.37 -2.48 12.17
CA LEU A 154 2.13 -1.04 12.20
C LEU A 154 0.89 -0.70 13.03
N PRO A 155 0.73 0.57 13.48
CA PRO A 155 -0.45 0.99 14.23
C PRO A 155 -1.76 0.72 13.47
N GLY A 156 -2.76 0.16 14.14
CA GLY A 156 -4.07 -0.17 13.53
C GLY A 156 -4.76 0.98 12.77
N PRO A 157 -4.71 2.25 13.23
CA PRO A 157 -5.28 3.39 12.52
C PRO A 157 -4.54 3.79 11.23
N THR A 158 -3.39 3.16 10.89
CA THR A 158 -2.64 3.44 9.66
C THR A 158 -3.53 3.23 8.44
N ARG A 159 -3.69 4.26 7.63
CA ARG A 159 -4.48 4.20 6.38
C ARG A 159 -3.68 3.55 5.27
N ILE A 160 -4.30 2.61 4.59
CA ILE A 160 -3.71 1.84 3.49
C ILE A 160 -4.08 2.48 2.16
N PHE A 161 -3.07 2.77 1.34
CA PHE A 161 -3.15 3.32 -0.01
C PHE A 161 -2.49 2.35 -0.98
N ALA A 162 -3.30 1.51 -1.60
CA ALA A 162 -2.88 0.40 -2.46
C ALA A 162 -2.58 0.84 -3.91
N GLY A 163 -1.97 -0.06 -4.71
CA GLY A 163 -1.68 0.21 -6.12
C GLY A 163 -2.92 0.19 -7.02
N HIS A 164 -3.95 -0.58 -6.63
CA HIS A 164 -5.19 -0.76 -7.38
C HIS A 164 -6.43 -0.73 -6.50
N ASP A 165 -7.56 -0.41 -7.11
CA ASP A 165 -8.89 -0.49 -6.51
C ASP A 165 -9.56 -1.84 -6.83
N TYR A 166 -9.28 -2.83 -6.01
CA TYR A 166 -9.89 -4.16 -6.08
C TYR A 166 -10.88 -4.41 -4.94
N VAL A 167 -11.37 -3.35 -4.26
CA VAL A 167 -12.17 -3.47 -3.03
C VAL A 167 -13.36 -4.41 -3.18
N LYS A 168 -14.14 -4.26 -4.26
CA LYS A 168 -15.38 -5.04 -4.43
C LYS A 168 -15.08 -6.52 -4.65
N GLU A 169 -14.17 -6.81 -5.57
CA GLU A 169 -13.74 -8.17 -5.90
C GLU A 169 -13.05 -8.83 -4.68
N SER A 170 -12.25 -8.08 -3.94
CA SER A 170 -11.57 -8.54 -2.74
C SER A 170 -12.54 -8.96 -1.65
N VAL A 171 -13.60 -8.18 -1.45
CA VAL A 171 -14.63 -8.49 -0.45
C VAL A 171 -15.46 -9.71 -0.87
N GLU A 172 -15.77 -9.86 -2.15
CA GLU A 172 -16.46 -11.06 -2.67
C GLU A 172 -15.61 -12.32 -2.44
N ILE A 173 -14.30 -12.25 -2.71
CA ILE A 173 -13.34 -13.33 -2.42
C ILE A 173 -13.29 -13.60 -0.91
N ALA A 174 -13.16 -12.57 -0.08
CA ALA A 174 -13.11 -12.73 1.37
C ALA A 174 -14.35 -13.44 1.92
N GLN A 175 -15.55 -13.09 1.42
CA GLN A 175 -16.81 -13.75 1.78
C GLN A 175 -16.93 -15.18 1.23
N ALA A 176 -16.36 -15.45 0.05
CA ALA A 176 -16.31 -16.82 -0.49
C ALA A 176 -15.39 -17.71 0.35
N ILE A 177 -14.29 -17.15 0.87
CA ILE A 177 -13.37 -17.85 1.77
C ILE A 177 -13.99 -18.04 3.15
N ASP A 178 -14.58 -17.01 3.71
CA ASP A 178 -15.20 -17.01 5.03
C ASP A 178 -16.53 -16.24 5.02
N PRO A 179 -17.67 -16.93 4.77
CA PRO A 179 -18.99 -16.31 4.75
C PRO A 179 -19.40 -15.64 6.08
N ASP A 180 -18.76 -16.06 7.18
CA ASP A 180 -19.04 -15.54 8.52
C ASP A 180 -18.14 -14.34 8.90
N THR A 181 -17.32 -13.84 7.96
CA THR A 181 -16.45 -12.67 8.21
C THR A 181 -17.26 -11.48 8.69
N SER A 182 -17.02 -11.07 9.93
CA SER A 182 -17.68 -9.91 10.52
C SER A 182 -17.10 -8.60 9.98
N GLY A 183 -17.96 -7.58 9.83
CA GLY A 183 -17.53 -6.22 9.49
C GLY A 183 -17.42 -5.93 7.99
N VAL A 184 -17.74 -6.87 7.12
CA VAL A 184 -17.75 -6.66 5.66
C VAL A 184 -18.74 -5.56 5.26
N THR A 185 -19.94 -5.52 5.87
CA THR A 185 -20.93 -4.47 5.58
C THR A 185 -20.37 -3.08 5.89
N GLN A 186 -19.80 -2.89 7.10
CA GLN A 186 -19.19 -1.62 7.49
C GLN A 186 -17.99 -1.25 6.61
N TYR A 187 -17.21 -2.25 6.19
CA TYR A 187 -16.09 -2.03 5.29
C TYR A 187 -16.54 -1.50 3.92
N LEU A 188 -17.61 -2.07 3.35
CA LEU A 188 -18.19 -1.62 2.08
C LEU A 188 -18.93 -0.28 2.22
N GLU A 189 -19.56 -0.01 3.36
CA GLU A 189 -20.19 1.30 3.64
C GLU A 189 -19.15 2.43 3.76
N ALA A 190 -17.92 2.10 4.19
CA ALA A 190 -16.81 3.05 4.29
C ALA A 190 -16.04 3.22 2.96
N TYR A 191 -16.27 2.35 1.99
CA TYR A 191 -15.60 2.41 0.69
C TYR A 191 -16.07 3.62 -0.11
N ASP A 192 -15.10 4.43 -0.55
CA ASP A 192 -15.29 5.59 -1.43
C ASP A 192 -14.44 5.37 -2.71
N PRO A 193 -15.05 5.18 -3.88
CA PRO A 193 -14.32 4.98 -5.12
C PRO A 193 -13.50 6.20 -5.56
N ASP A 194 -13.83 7.39 -5.07
CA ASP A 194 -13.07 8.62 -5.33
C ASP A 194 -11.86 8.77 -4.40
N ARG A 195 -11.84 8.00 -3.30
CA ARG A 195 -10.73 7.96 -2.34
C ARG A 195 -10.57 6.58 -1.72
N VAL A 196 -10.03 5.66 -2.49
CA VAL A 196 -9.85 4.26 -2.10
C VAL A 196 -8.83 4.12 -0.97
N THR A 197 -9.31 3.73 0.20
CA THR A 197 -8.47 3.55 1.39
C THR A 197 -9.23 2.77 2.46
N SER A 198 -8.52 2.00 3.25
CA SER A 198 -8.98 1.35 4.48
C SER A 198 -8.06 1.71 5.63
N CYS A 199 -8.27 1.17 6.81
CA CYS A 199 -7.25 1.20 7.85
C CYS A 199 -6.72 -0.22 8.12
N LEU A 200 -5.50 -0.31 8.64
CA LEU A 200 -4.87 -1.61 8.91
C LEU A 200 -5.72 -2.47 9.88
N ALA A 201 -6.39 -1.84 10.84
CA ALA A 201 -7.28 -2.57 11.75
C ALA A 201 -8.46 -3.23 11.00
N ASP A 202 -8.99 -2.58 9.97
CA ASP A 202 -10.03 -3.17 9.13
C ASP A 202 -9.47 -4.30 8.28
N GLU A 203 -8.29 -4.13 7.69
CA GLU A 203 -7.60 -5.20 6.95
C GLU A 203 -7.38 -6.45 7.82
N LEU A 204 -6.87 -6.26 9.04
CA LEU A 204 -6.67 -7.36 9.99
C LEU A 204 -7.98 -8.08 10.38
N ARG A 205 -9.14 -7.42 10.22
CA ARG A 205 -10.45 -7.97 10.52
C ARG A 205 -11.09 -8.68 9.35
N ILE A 206 -10.92 -8.16 8.11
CA ILE A 206 -11.67 -8.68 6.95
C ILE A 206 -10.81 -9.42 5.93
N ASN A 207 -9.53 -9.03 5.75
CA ASN A 207 -8.65 -9.59 4.74
C ASN A 207 -8.23 -11.03 5.11
N PRO A 208 -8.65 -12.06 4.38
CA PRO A 208 -8.38 -13.46 4.74
C PRO A 208 -6.89 -13.79 4.78
N PHE A 209 -6.08 -13.14 3.94
CA PHE A 209 -4.63 -13.34 3.84
C PHE A 209 -3.84 -12.74 5.01
N LEU A 210 -4.46 -11.86 5.82
CA LEU A 210 -3.90 -11.37 7.08
C LEU A 210 -4.48 -12.11 8.30
N ARG A 211 -5.57 -12.87 8.11
CA ARG A 211 -6.29 -13.61 9.16
C ARG A 211 -5.84 -15.08 9.27
N PHE A 212 -4.67 -15.42 8.81
CA PHE A 212 -4.17 -16.81 8.80
C PHE A 212 -4.10 -17.47 10.19
N ASN A 213 -4.14 -16.69 11.28
CA ASN A 213 -4.24 -17.19 12.66
C ASN A 213 -5.67 -17.25 13.21
N ASP A 214 -6.66 -16.81 12.44
CA ASP A 214 -8.04 -16.89 12.86
C ASP A 214 -8.49 -18.37 12.91
N PRO A 215 -9.13 -18.82 14.01
CA PRO A 215 -9.61 -20.18 14.13
C PRO A 215 -10.55 -20.62 13.00
N ALA A 216 -11.31 -19.69 12.40
CA ALA A 216 -12.14 -19.99 11.25
C ALA A 216 -11.30 -20.34 10.02
N MET A 217 -10.23 -19.53 9.75
CA MET A 217 -9.31 -19.81 8.65
C MET A 217 -8.59 -21.16 8.82
N ILE A 218 -8.11 -21.44 10.04
CA ILE A 218 -7.44 -22.71 10.35
C ILE A 218 -8.37 -23.90 10.06
N ARG A 219 -9.61 -23.87 10.59
CA ARG A 219 -10.59 -24.95 10.33
C ARG A 219 -10.87 -25.14 8.83
N ARG A 220 -10.93 -24.08 8.04
CA ARG A 220 -11.15 -24.16 6.59
C ARG A 220 -9.98 -24.81 5.86
N LEU A 221 -8.76 -24.51 6.27
CA LEU A 221 -7.56 -25.14 5.74
C LEU A 221 -7.52 -26.64 6.10
N GLU A 222 -7.81 -26.99 7.37
CA GLU A 222 -7.91 -28.39 7.84
C GLU A 222 -8.94 -29.18 7.04
N GLN A 223 -10.15 -28.63 6.84
CA GLN A 223 -11.22 -29.28 6.07
C GLN A 223 -10.84 -29.56 4.61
N ARG A 224 -9.93 -28.78 4.06
CA ARG A 224 -9.40 -28.91 2.69
C ARG A 224 -8.09 -29.69 2.63
N ASN A 225 -7.62 -30.23 3.77
CA ASN A 225 -6.34 -30.93 3.92
C ASN A 225 -5.11 -30.11 3.49
N PHE A 226 -5.13 -28.79 3.71
CA PHE A 226 -3.97 -27.95 3.52
C PHE A 226 -3.08 -27.93 4.77
N PRO A 227 -1.74 -27.81 4.63
CA PRO A 227 -0.84 -27.60 5.75
C PRO A 227 -1.23 -26.37 6.57
N CYS A 228 -1.31 -26.50 7.91
CA CYS A 228 -1.70 -25.39 8.80
C CYS A 228 -1.06 -25.42 10.18
N ASP A 229 0.04 -26.18 10.36
CA ASP A 229 0.71 -26.34 11.64
C ASP A 229 1.36 -25.04 12.13
N THR A 230 2.03 -24.31 11.24
CA THR A 230 2.67 -23.03 11.54
C THR A 230 1.94 -21.84 10.91
N GLU A 231 2.22 -20.62 11.37
CA GLU A 231 1.71 -19.40 10.73
C GLU A 231 2.09 -19.34 9.24
N MET A 232 3.32 -19.69 8.94
CA MET A 232 3.86 -19.74 7.58
C MET A 232 3.11 -20.74 6.71
N ASP A 233 2.83 -21.95 7.23
CA ASP A 233 2.07 -22.94 6.49
C ASP A 233 0.67 -22.45 6.20
N ARG A 234 0.00 -21.83 7.16
CA ARG A 234 -1.34 -21.25 6.98
C ARG A 234 -1.36 -20.16 5.92
N PHE A 235 -0.41 -19.23 5.97
CA PHE A 235 -0.28 -18.19 4.95
C PHE A 235 -0.07 -18.79 3.55
N LYS A 236 0.93 -19.69 3.41
CA LYS A 236 1.21 -20.36 2.14
C LYS A 236 0.00 -21.12 1.61
N SER A 237 -0.72 -21.81 2.50
CA SER A 237 -1.91 -22.57 2.16
C SER A 237 -3.06 -21.65 1.69
N LEU A 238 -3.25 -20.50 2.31
CA LEU A 238 -4.22 -19.48 1.83
C LEU A 238 -3.86 -18.98 0.44
N MET A 239 -2.59 -18.64 0.21
CA MET A 239 -2.10 -18.18 -1.10
C MET A 239 -2.18 -19.23 -2.21
N GLN A 240 -2.25 -20.51 -1.86
CA GLN A 240 -2.39 -21.61 -2.81
C GLN A 240 -3.85 -22.05 -3.03
N ALA A 241 -4.71 -21.87 -2.03
CA ALA A 241 -6.07 -22.35 -2.03
C ALA A 241 -7.05 -21.38 -2.69
N PHE A 242 -6.69 -20.12 -2.74
CA PHE A 242 -7.53 -19.00 -3.17
C PHE A 242 -6.75 -17.99 -4.00
#